data_98ba8a1fa097727bd4475a80a49eebff
#
_entry.id   98ba8a1fa097727bd4475a80a49eebff
#
_cell.length_a   1.000
_cell.length_b   1.000
_cell.length_c   1.000
_cell.angle_alpha   90.00
_cell.angle_beta   90.00
_cell.angle_gamma   90.00
#
_symmetry.space_group_name_H-M   'P 1'
#
loop_
_entity.id
_entity.type
_entity.pdbx_description
1 polymer ?
#
loop_
_entity_poly.entity_id
_entity_poly.type
_entity_poly.pdbx_seq_one_letter_code
_entity_poly.pdbx_strand_id
1 'polypeptide(L)'
;MRRQTATIAGRIAWALLAGLLLLSGCAEPVDPEPALQGGQPWSVAQPFAGTPPIRVVCTTGMLADLARNLGGERLQVTALMGEGVDPHLYKVSPGDVAKLDAADLVLFNGLHLEGKLGELFKRLARRKPAYALAESLPAERLLGLEGAPDPHVWFDVSLWRDLADRLCELLVAFDPAGAAEYRQRHAAYAARLDDLHAWVQQEIASIPAPRRVLVTAHDAFRYFGRAYGIEVRGIQGISTESEAGLKEINQLVDFLVERQIKAVFVESSVSTRNVQAIREGCQARGHPIVLGGELFSDALGPADRPEGTYEGMVRHNVRTIVEALR
;
A
#
# COMPACT_ATOMS: atom_id res chain seq x y z
N MET A 1 -70.09 41.68 -53.26
CA MET A 1 -68.98 42.62 -52.94
C MET A 1 -68.09 41.93 -51.86
N ARG A 2 -66.92 41.47 -52.22
CA ARG A 2 -65.77 41.44 -51.40
C ARG A 2 -64.62 40.65 -52.04
N ARG A 3 -63.58 41.35 -52.23
CA ARG A 3 -62.39 40.89 -52.96
C ARG A 3 -61.48 40.12 -52.09
N GLN A 4 -60.95 39.07 -52.65
CA GLN A 4 -59.86 38.27 -52.15
C GLN A 4 -58.55 38.99 -52.32
N THR A 5 -57.69 38.99 -51.33
CA THR A 5 -56.26 39.27 -51.44
C THR A 5 -55.47 38.05 -50.97
N ALA A 6 -54.86 37.38 -51.91
CA ALA A 6 -53.94 36.33 -51.67
C ALA A 6 -52.55 36.88 -51.30
N THR A 7 -51.99 36.41 -50.22
CA THR A 7 -50.68 36.83 -49.76
C THR A 7 -49.64 35.78 -50.15
N ILE A 8 -48.60 36.21 -50.82
CA ILE A 8 -47.38 35.49 -51.13
C ILE A 8 -46.48 35.55 -49.95
N ALA A 9 -46.32 34.42 -49.19
CA ALA A 9 -45.28 34.27 -48.20
C ALA A 9 -45.00 32.78 -48.00
N GLY A 10 -43.99 32.23 -48.66
CA GLY A 10 -43.73 30.84 -48.54
C GLY A 10 -42.61 30.27 -49.41
N ARG A 11 -41.49 30.98 -49.54
CA ARG A 11 -40.32 30.41 -50.26
C ARG A 11 -38.99 31.05 -49.82
N ILE A 12 -38.66 31.10 -48.51
CA ILE A 12 -37.28 31.36 -48.09
C ILE A 12 -37.20 30.73 -46.65
N ALA A 13 -37.01 29.43 -46.54
CA ALA A 13 -36.66 28.78 -45.26
C ALA A 13 -36.19 27.32 -45.47
N TRP A 14 -35.35 27.05 -46.45
CA TRP A 14 -34.76 25.72 -46.64
C TRP A 14 -33.29 25.78 -47.08
N ALA A 15 -32.48 26.67 -46.51
CA ALA A 15 -31.05 26.76 -46.88
C ALA A 15 -30.09 27.07 -45.72
N LEU A 16 -30.47 26.81 -44.46
CA LEU A 16 -29.55 27.03 -43.31
C LEU A 16 -29.62 25.92 -42.26
N LEU A 17 -29.80 24.64 -42.67
CA LEU A 17 -29.78 23.51 -41.77
C LEU A 17 -28.87 22.36 -42.27
N ALA A 18 -27.78 22.69 -42.94
CA ALA A 18 -26.81 21.69 -43.42
C ALA A 18 -25.36 22.07 -43.10
N GLY A 19 -25.09 22.47 -41.85
CA GLY A 19 -23.73 22.93 -41.49
C GLY A 19 -23.34 22.66 -40.02
N LEU A 20 -24.03 21.76 -39.28
CA LEU A 20 -23.70 21.50 -37.87
C LEU A 20 -23.76 20.02 -37.55
N LEU A 21 -23.18 19.19 -38.36
CA LEU A 21 -22.95 17.78 -38.09
C LEU A 21 -21.57 17.47 -38.63
N LEU A 22 -20.59 17.34 -37.75
CA LEU A 22 -19.34 16.58 -37.90
C LEU A 22 -18.22 17.16 -37.02
N LEU A 23 -18.43 17.17 -35.68
CA LEU A 23 -17.34 17.16 -34.71
C LEU A 23 -17.83 16.42 -33.44
N SER A 24 -18.51 15.29 -33.64
CA SER A 24 -18.55 14.24 -32.59
C SER A 24 -17.30 13.43 -32.77
N GLY A 25 -16.21 13.90 -32.18
CA GLY A 25 -15.05 13.03 -31.92
C GLY A 25 -15.53 11.88 -31.10
N CYS A 26 -15.59 10.68 -31.68
CA CYS A 26 -15.73 9.44 -30.95
C CYS A 26 -14.53 9.35 -30.03
N ALA A 27 -14.69 9.74 -28.77
CA ALA A 27 -13.89 9.18 -27.71
C ALA A 27 -14.24 7.70 -27.69
N GLU A 28 -13.35 6.83 -28.15
CA GLU A 28 -13.48 5.40 -27.97
C GLU A 28 -13.65 5.17 -26.47
N PRO A 29 -14.61 4.32 -26.04
CA PRO A 29 -14.70 3.91 -24.65
C PRO A 29 -13.37 3.23 -24.31
N VAL A 30 -12.61 3.82 -23.38
CA VAL A 30 -11.47 3.17 -22.78
C VAL A 30 -12.06 2.01 -21.98
N ASP A 31 -11.95 0.80 -22.53
CA ASP A 31 -12.28 -0.40 -21.76
C ASP A 31 -11.51 -0.34 -20.43
N PRO A 32 -12.17 -0.49 -19.28
CA PRO A 32 -11.45 -0.62 -18.03
C PRO A 32 -10.55 -1.85 -18.15
N GLU A 33 -9.23 -1.65 -18.01
CA GLU A 33 -8.33 -2.80 -17.91
C GLU A 33 -8.87 -3.76 -16.84
N PRO A 34 -8.91 -5.08 -17.11
CA PRO A 34 -9.37 -6.02 -16.11
C PRO A 34 -8.45 -5.90 -14.90
N ALA A 35 -9.02 -5.44 -13.78
CA ALA A 35 -8.34 -5.53 -12.50
C ALA A 35 -7.89 -6.98 -12.33
N LEU A 36 -6.60 -7.20 -11.99
CA LEU A 36 -6.09 -8.53 -11.74
C LEU A 36 -6.98 -9.18 -10.66
N GLN A 37 -7.75 -10.19 -11.05
CA GLN A 37 -8.48 -10.98 -10.06
C GLN A 37 -7.44 -11.79 -9.31
N GLY A 38 -7.38 -11.62 -7.99
CA GLY A 38 -6.39 -12.25 -7.14
C GLY A 38 -6.20 -13.74 -7.45
N GLY A 39 -4.95 -14.16 -7.57
CA GLY A 39 -4.58 -15.54 -7.89
C GLY A 39 -4.49 -15.87 -9.39
N GLN A 40 -4.77 -14.94 -10.30
CA GLN A 40 -4.56 -15.18 -11.75
C GLN A 40 -3.08 -15.14 -12.14
N PRO A 41 -2.65 -15.90 -13.17
CA PRO A 41 -1.28 -15.80 -13.69
C PRO A 41 -0.97 -14.38 -14.17
N TRP A 42 0.29 -13.94 -13.95
CA TRP A 42 0.74 -12.65 -14.45
C TRP A 42 0.69 -12.59 -15.98
N SER A 43 0.10 -11.53 -16.51
CA SER A 43 0.21 -11.21 -17.93
C SER A 43 1.52 -10.45 -18.16
N VAL A 44 2.57 -11.17 -18.56
CA VAL A 44 3.85 -10.57 -18.97
C VAL A 44 3.83 -10.47 -20.49
N ALA A 45 3.61 -9.26 -21.00
CA ALA A 45 3.49 -9.03 -22.45
C ALA A 45 4.78 -9.38 -23.22
N GLN A 46 5.95 -9.13 -22.60
CA GLN A 46 7.26 -9.48 -23.18
C GLN A 46 8.22 -9.90 -22.06
N PRO A 47 8.80 -11.10 -22.12
CA PRO A 47 9.89 -11.48 -21.23
C PRO A 47 11.09 -10.54 -21.40
N PHE A 48 11.91 -10.46 -20.35
CA PHE A 48 13.15 -9.69 -20.37
C PHE A 48 14.14 -10.28 -21.38
N ALA A 49 14.56 -9.47 -22.32
CA ALA A 49 15.49 -9.87 -23.39
C ALA A 49 16.91 -9.30 -23.19
N GLY A 50 17.14 -8.58 -22.09
CA GLY A 50 18.43 -7.97 -21.78
C GLY A 50 19.40 -8.93 -21.07
N THR A 51 20.50 -8.38 -20.58
CA THR A 51 21.49 -9.09 -19.76
C THR A 51 21.35 -8.64 -18.29
N PRO A 52 21.27 -9.56 -17.32
CA PRO A 52 21.28 -9.20 -15.91
C PRO A 52 22.53 -8.39 -15.50
N PRO A 53 22.44 -7.54 -14.45
CA PRO A 53 21.30 -7.43 -13.55
C PRO A 53 20.14 -6.63 -14.15
N ILE A 54 18.92 -7.11 -13.92
CA ILE A 54 17.66 -6.44 -14.27
C ILE A 54 17.46 -5.25 -13.32
N ARG A 55 17.25 -4.06 -13.86
CA ARG A 55 17.01 -2.84 -13.07
C ARG A 55 15.55 -2.81 -12.59
N VAL A 56 15.36 -3.05 -11.29
CA VAL A 56 14.05 -3.06 -10.66
C VAL A 56 13.89 -1.82 -9.79
N VAL A 57 12.81 -1.08 -10.00
CA VAL A 57 12.42 0.03 -9.12
C VAL A 57 11.19 -0.39 -8.33
N CYS A 58 11.29 -0.33 -7.00
CA CYS A 58 10.20 -0.57 -6.07
C CYS A 58 9.73 0.74 -5.43
N THR A 59 8.46 0.89 -5.14
CA THR A 59 7.96 2.09 -4.44
C THR A 59 8.45 2.13 -3.01
N THR A 60 8.23 1.09 -2.23
CA THR A 60 8.55 1.03 -0.80
C THR A 60 9.80 0.20 -0.50
N GLY A 61 10.38 0.43 0.69
CA GLY A 61 11.49 -0.36 1.20
C GLY A 61 11.15 -1.84 1.38
N MET A 62 9.91 -2.15 1.82
CA MET A 62 9.43 -3.52 2.01
C MET A 62 9.42 -4.30 0.70
N LEU A 63 8.89 -3.71 -0.38
CA LEU A 63 8.90 -4.35 -1.71
C LEU A 63 10.32 -4.49 -2.25
N ALA A 64 11.19 -3.51 -1.99
CA ALA A 64 12.59 -3.60 -2.40
C ALA A 64 13.33 -4.72 -1.67
N ASP A 65 13.09 -4.92 -0.37
CA ASP A 65 13.66 -6.01 0.39
C ASP A 65 13.16 -7.38 -0.12
N LEU A 66 11.85 -7.51 -0.38
CA LEU A 66 11.26 -8.69 -0.99
C LEU A 66 11.92 -9.02 -2.35
N ALA A 67 12.05 -8.02 -3.22
CA ALA A 67 12.66 -8.20 -4.54
C ALA A 67 14.15 -8.61 -4.44
N ARG A 68 14.92 -8.06 -3.48
CA ARG A 68 16.31 -8.45 -3.23
C ARG A 68 16.42 -9.89 -2.73
N ASN A 69 15.53 -10.29 -1.80
CA ASN A 69 15.52 -11.66 -1.29
C ASN A 69 15.29 -12.71 -2.38
N LEU A 70 14.34 -12.44 -3.30
CA LEU A 70 14.00 -13.37 -4.37
C LEU A 70 14.95 -13.28 -5.58
N GLY A 71 15.40 -12.08 -5.91
CA GLY A 71 16.16 -11.82 -7.12
C GLY A 71 17.66 -12.02 -7.01
N GLY A 72 18.21 -11.85 -5.80
CA GLY A 72 19.66 -11.93 -5.59
C GLY A 72 20.45 -11.03 -6.52
N GLU A 73 21.54 -11.54 -7.07
CA GLU A 73 22.43 -10.79 -7.98
C GLU A 73 21.84 -10.55 -9.37
N ARG A 74 20.76 -11.27 -9.71
CA ARG A 74 20.08 -11.05 -11.00
C ARG A 74 19.27 -9.75 -11.04
N LEU A 75 18.96 -9.15 -9.89
CA LEU A 75 18.22 -7.90 -9.80
C LEU A 75 19.08 -6.79 -9.19
N GLN A 76 19.08 -5.63 -9.83
CA GLN A 76 19.57 -4.38 -9.27
C GLN A 76 18.38 -3.57 -8.75
N VAL A 77 18.11 -3.67 -7.45
CA VAL A 77 16.87 -3.12 -6.85
C VAL A 77 17.10 -1.75 -6.23
N THR A 78 16.26 -0.79 -6.62
CA THR A 78 16.22 0.57 -6.06
C THR A 78 14.83 0.81 -5.45
N ALA A 79 14.77 1.28 -4.20
CA ALA A 79 13.55 1.82 -3.60
C ALA A 79 13.42 3.31 -3.94
N LEU A 80 12.20 3.79 -4.24
CA LEU A 80 11.91 5.21 -4.40
C LEU A 80 11.79 5.89 -3.04
N MET A 81 11.08 5.25 -2.12
CA MET A 81 10.81 5.75 -0.78
C MET A 81 11.77 5.10 0.20
N GLY A 82 12.50 5.92 0.92
CA GLY A 82 13.47 5.49 1.92
C GLY A 82 12.89 5.42 3.32
N GLU A 83 13.79 5.41 4.31
CA GLU A 83 13.47 5.43 5.73
C GLU A 83 12.57 6.62 6.10
N GLY A 84 11.52 6.37 6.89
CA GLY A 84 10.62 7.41 7.42
C GLY A 84 9.76 8.12 6.37
N VAL A 85 9.75 7.66 5.11
CA VAL A 85 8.94 8.25 4.05
C VAL A 85 7.54 7.65 4.06
N ASP A 86 6.55 8.53 4.19
CA ASP A 86 5.13 8.18 4.10
C ASP A 86 4.70 7.98 2.63
N PRO A 87 4.30 6.77 2.19
CA PRO A 87 3.90 6.49 0.83
C PRO A 87 2.57 7.15 0.42
N HIS A 88 1.67 7.40 1.36
CA HIS A 88 0.39 8.05 1.09
C HIS A 88 0.57 9.51 0.64
N LEU A 89 1.59 10.18 1.18
CA LEU A 89 1.89 11.59 0.93
C LEU A 89 3.03 11.81 -0.07
N TYR A 90 3.67 10.74 -0.55
CA TYR A 90 4.85 10.82 -1.38
C TYR A 90 4.60 11.57 -2.68
N LYS A 91 5.54 12.44 -3.04
CA LYS A 91 5.54 13.21 -4.29
C LYS A 91 6.78 12.85 -5.10
N VAL A 92 6.56 12.38 -6.32
CA VAL A 92 7.64 12.03 -7.25
C VAL A 92 8.50 13.24 -7.58
N SER A 93 9.80 13.10 -7.41
CA SER A 93 10.80 14.08 -7.87
C SER A 93 11.18 13.83 -9.34
N PRO A 94 11.79 14.80 -10.03
CA PRO A 94 12.36 14.56 -11.36
C PRO A 94 13.39 13.43 -11.39
N GLY A 95 14.15 13.24 -10.31
CA GLY A 95 15.09 12.13 -10.16
C GLY A 95 14.41 10.77 -10.10
N ASP A 96 13.22 10.69 -9.48
CA ASP A 96 12.46 9.43 -9.43
C ASP A 96 11.85 9.09 -10.79
N VAL A 97 11.39 10.11 -11.54
CA VAL A 97 10.96 9.91 -12.94
C VAL A 97 12.09 9.31 -13.77
N ALA A 98 13.32 9.83 -13.62
CA ALA A 98 14.47 9.27 -14.34
C ALA A 98 14.79 7.82 -13.93
N LYS A 99 14.66 7.46 -12.63
CA LYS A 99 14.81 6.08 -12.16
C LYS A 99 13.72 5.17 -12.75
N LEU A 100 12.46 5.62 -12.74
CA LEU A 100 11.33 4.87 -13.31
C LEU A 100 11.48 4.68 -14.82
N ASP A 101 11.94 5.69 -15.54
CA ASP A 101 12.19 5.60 -16.99
C ASP A 101 13.34 4.65 -17.32
N ALA A 102 14.37 4.62 -16.49
CA ALA A 102 15.52 3.73 -16.67
C ALA A 102 15.27 2.28 -16.23
N ALA A 103 14.22 2.01 -15.44
CA ALA A 103 13.90 0.69 -14.93
C ALA A 103 13.48 -0.28 -16.05
N ASP A 104 13.86 -1.55 -15.91
CA ASP A 104 13.38 -2.66 -16.75
C ASP A 104 12.06 -3.24 -16.19
N LEU A 105 11.88 -3.15 -14.87
CA LEU A 105 10.69 -3.60 -14.13
C LEU A 105 10.38 -2.62 -13.00
N VAL A 106 9.10 -2.28 -12.83
CA VAL A 106 8.61 -1.46 -11.72
C VAL A 106 7.64 -2.26 -10.87
N LEU A 107 7.85 -2.26 -9.57
CA LEU A 107 6.99 -2.91 -8.58
C LEU A 107 6.44 -1.86 -7.62
N PHE A 108 5.13 -1.79 -7.51
CA PHE A 108 4.46 -0.90 -6.56
C PHE A 108 3.43 -1.68 -5.74
N ASN A 109 3.04 -1.16 -4.58
CA ASN A 109 2.11 -1.89 -3.71
C ASN A 109 0.73 -2.02 -4.35
N GLY A 110 0.18 -0.92 -4.85
CA GLY A 110 -1.21 -0.84 -5.26
C GLY A 110 -2.15 -0.68 -4.07
N LEU A 111 -3.41 -1.06 -4.23
CA LEU A 111 -4.46 -0.91 -3.21
C LEU A 111 -4.56 0.54 -2.67
N HIS A 112 -4.24 1.51 -3.50
CA HIS A 112 -4.21 2.94 -3.17
C HIS A 112 -3.15 3.38 -2.15
N LEU A 113 -2.16 2.56 -1.81
CA LEU A 113 -1.08 2.96 -0.90
C LEU A 113 -0.36 4.22 -1.39
N GLU A 114 0.05 4.22 -2.65
CA GLU A 114 0.79 5.32 -3.25
C GLU A 114 -0.10 6.52 -3.63
N GLY A 115 -1.33 6.56 -3.14
CA GLY A 115 -2.25 7.69 -3.26
C GLY A 115 -2.31 8.28 -4.67
N LYS A 116 -1.86 9.52 -4.82
CA LYS A 116 -1.89 10.25 -6.10
C LYS A 116 -0.99 9.68 -7.20
N LEU A 117 -0.08 8.77 -6.88
CA LEU A 117 0.82 8.14 -7.86
C LEU A 117 0.15 6.98 -8.61
N GLY A 118 -0.98 6.46 -8.14
CA GLY A 118 -1.68 5.37 -8.80
C GLY A 118 -1.91 5.61 -10.29
N GLU A 119 -2.33 6.83 -10.67
CA GLU A 119 -2.52 7.19 -12.08
C GLU A 119 -1.20 7.28 -12.89
N LEU A 120 -0.10 7.64 -12.23
CA LEU A 120 1.22 7.59 -12.86
C LEU A 120 1.61 6.14 -13.16
N PHE A 121 1.45 5.23 -12.19
CA PHE A 121 1.79 3.82 -12.36
C PHE A 121 0.89 3.12 -13.38
N LYS A 122 -0.39 3.41 -13.42
CA LYS A 122 -1.30 2.93 -14.49
C LYS A 122 -0.84 3.37 -15.88
N ARG A 123 -0.42 4.63 -16.05
CA ARG A 123 0.14 5.10 -17.32
C ARG A 123 1.49 4.46 -17.65
N LEU A 124 2.31 4.22 -16.63
CA LEU A 124 3.60 3.54 -16.80
C LEU A 124 3.41 2.09 -17.24
N ALA A 125 2.46 1.37 -16.67
CA ALA A 125 2.12 -0.02 -16.99
C ALA A 125 1.72 -0.22 -18.47
N ARG A 126 1.20 0.80 -19.14
CA ARG A 126 0.91 0.77 -20.59
C ARG A 126 2.17 0.85 -21.46
N ARG A 127 3.31 1.25 -20.92
CA ARG A 127 4.54 1.55 -21.67
C ARG A 127 5.70 0.62 -21.34
N LYS A 128 5.70 0.03 -20.14
CA LYS A 128 6.73 -0.87 -19.65
C LYS A 128 6.21 -1.79 -18.55
N PRO A 129 6.90 -2.88 -18.23
CA PRO A 129 6.53 -3.78 -17.13
C PRO A 129 6.45 -3.03 -15.81
N ALA A 130 5.22 -2.86 -15.28
CA ALA A 130 4.94 -2.23 -13.99
C ALA A 130 3.73 -2.93 -13.35
N TYR A 131 3.89 -3.42 -12.12
CA TYR A 131 2.92 -4.31 -11.48
C TYR A 131 2.58 -3.87 -10.06
N ALA A 132 1.28 -3.80 -9.76
CA ALA A 132 0.72 -3.62 -8.43
C ALA A 132 0.72 -4.95 -7.68
N LEU A 133 1.72 -5.20 -6.86
CA LEU A 133 1.91 -6.53 -6.28
C LEU A 133 0.79 -6.95 -5.33
N ALA A 134 0.34 -6.05 -4.42
CA ALA A 134 -0.69 -6.41 -3.45
C ALA A 134 -2.08 -6.63 -4.09
N GLU A 135 -2.33 -6.08 -5.29
CA GLU A 135 -3.56 -6.34 -6.03
C GLU A 135 -3.63 -7.76 -6.61
N SER A 136 -2.51 -8.49 -6.65
CA SER A 136 -2.46 -9.90 -7.05
C SER A 136 -2.86 -10.88 -5.96
N LEU A 137 -3.03 -10.41 -4.72
CA LEU A 137 -3.47 -11.25 -3.61
C LEU A 137 -4.96 -11.62 -3.76
N PRO A 138 -5.39 -12.79 -3.24
CA PRO A 138 -6.79 -13.18 -3.25
C PRO A 138 -7.67 -12.15 -2.52
N ALA A 139 -8.75 -11.70 -3.16
CA ALA A 139 -9.62 -10.65 -2.62
C ALA A 139 -10.20 -10.99 -1.24
N GLU A 140 -10.48 -12.27 -0.99
CA GLU A 140 -10.97 -12.79 0.29
C GLU A 140 -9.94 -12.70 1.43
N ARG A 141 -8.66 -12.55 1.10
CA ARG A 141 -7.57 -12.31 2.06
C ARG A 141 -7.42 -10.84 2.42
N LEU A 142 -7.91 -9.94 1.57
CA LEU A 142 -7.78 -8.50 1.77
C LEU A 142 -8.80 -7.98 2.79
N LEU A 143 -8.37 -7.05 3.64
CA LEU A 143 -9.27 -6.27 4.48
C LEU A 143 -9.79 -5.08 3.66
N GLY A 144 -11.07 -4.77 3.81
CA GLY A 144 -11.69 -3.63 3.13
C GLY A 144 -12.47 -2.75 4.11
N LEU A 145 -12.55 -1.45 3.80
CA LEU A 145 -13.50 -0.51 4.38
C LEU A 145 -14.19 0.22 3.23
N GLU A 146 -15.54 0.18 3.20
CA GLU A 146 -16.38 1.00 2.32
C GLU A 146 -15.90 1.11 0.86
N GLY A 147 -15.45 -0.01 0.27
CA GLY A 147 -15.11 -0.08 -1.15
C GLY A 147 -13.63 0.10 -1.52
N ALA A 148 -12.75 0.32 -0.55
CA ALA A 148 -11.30 0.34 -0.77
C ALA A 148 -10.60 -0.72 0.09
N PRO A 149 -9.76 -1.60 -0.49
CA PRO A 149 -8.92 -2.51 0.28
C PRO A 149 -7.88 -1.74 1.11
N ASP A 150 -7.59 -2.28 2.30
CA ASP A 150 -6.51 -1.80 3.16
C ASP A 150 -5.15 -2.19 2.51
N PRO A 151 -4.24 -1.24 2.24
CA PRO A 151 -2.99 -1.53 1.53
C PRO A 151 -1.89 -2.15 2.39
N HIS A 152 -2.01 -2.17 3.72
CA HIS A 152 -0.93 -2.51 4.66
C HIS A 152 -0.75 -4.04 4.84
N VAL A 153 -0.71 -4.76 3.72
CA VAL A 153 -0.67 -6.24 3.68
C VAL A 153 0.56 -6.85 4.34
N TRP A 154 1.66 -6.11 4.43
CA TRP A 154 2.92 -6.57 5.01
C TRP A 154 2.87 -6.84 6.52
N PHE A 155 1.83 -6.39 7.20
CA PHE A 155 1.66 -6.65 8.64
C PHE A 155 1.07 -8.02 8.97
N ASP A 156 0.54 -8.76 8.00
CA ASP A 156 0.28 -10.19 8.11
C ASP A 156 1.41 -10.95 7.41
N VAL A 157 2.34 -11.53 8.18
CA VAL A 157 3.51 -12.24 7.61
C VAL A 157 3.08 -13.39 6.71
N SER A 158 1.94 -14.05 6.99
CA SER A 158 1.41 -15.10 6.11
C SER A 158 0.95 -14.54 4.76
N LEU A 159 0.36 -13.35 4.76
CA LEU A 159 -0.06 -12.65 3.55
C LEU A 159 1.15 -12.10 2.76
N TRP A 160 2.20 -11.66 3.48
CA TRP A 160 3.46 -11.28 2.86
C TRP A 160 4.17 -12.47 2.20
N ARG A 161 4.05 -13.65 2.79
CA ARG A 161 4.53 -14.89 2.18
C ARG A 161 3.76 -15.21 0.89
N ASP A 162 2.43 -15.05 0.86
CA ASP A 162 1.66 -15.20 -0.36
C ASP A 162 2.11 -14.17 -1.43
N LEU A 163 2.45 -12.96 -1.01
CA LEU A 163 2.99 -11.94 -1.92
C LEU A 163 4.37 -12.35 -2.49
N ALA A 164 5.18 -13.04 -1.68
CA ALA A 164 6.46 -13.60 -2.15
C ALA A 164 6.23 -14.70 -3.21
N ASP A 165 5.20 -15.55 -3.06
CA ASP A 165 4.79 -16.52 -4.08
C ASP A 165 4.47 -15.80 -5.39
N ARG A 166 3.64 -14.74 -5.31
CA ARG A 166 3.23 -13.93 -6.48
C ARG A 166 4.41 -13.26 -7.17
N LEU A 167 5.34 -12.66 -6.41
CA LEU A 167 6.52 -12.06 -6.99
C LEU A 167 7.44 -13.11 -7.64
N CYS A 168 7.60 -14.28 -7.04
CA CYS A 168 8.36 -15.37 -7.65
C CYS A 168 7.77 -15.78 -9.01
N GLU A 169 6.45 -15.94 -9.09
CA GLU A 169 5.75 -16.24 -10.35
C GLU A 169 5.99 -15.14 -11.40
N LEU A 170 5.90 -13.88 -11.00
CA LEU A 170 6.18 -12.74 -11.88
C LEU A 170 7.61 -12.76 -12.40
N LEU A 171 8.60 -12.94 -11.52
CA LEU A 171 10.02 -12.98 -11.91
C LEU A 171 10.32 -14.15 -12.87
N VAL A 172 9.74 -15.32 -12.61
CA VAL A 172 9.87 -16.49 -13.50
C VAL A 172 9.26 -16.23 -14.88
N ALA A 173 8.11 -15.56 -14.94
CA ALA A 173 7.47 -15.21 -16.20
C ALA A 173 8.23 -14.09 -16.94
N PHE A 174 8.77 -13.11 -16.20
CA PHE A 174 9.48 -11.97 -16.76
C PHE A 174 10.90 -12.32 -17.21
N ASP A 175 11.63 -13.12 -16.43
CA ASP A 175 12.99 -13.60 -16.75
C ASP A 175 13.07 -15.13 -16.62
N PRO A 176 12.62 -15.88 -17.63
CA PRO A 176 12.62 -17.34 -17.59
C PRO A 176 14.03 -17.96 -17.42
N ALA A 177 15.07 -17.25 -17.83
CA ALA A 177 16.46 -17.71 -17.68
C ALA A 177 16.90 -17.81 -16.20
N GLY A 178 16.31 -16.98 -15.32
CA GLY A 178 16.55 -16.99 -13.87
C GLY A 178 15.61 -17.90 -13.07
N ALA A 179 14.68 -18.61 -13.70
CA ALA A 179 13.59 -19.31 -13.05
C ALA A 179 14.01 -20.28 -11.93
N ALA A 180 15.10 -21.02 -12.13
CA ALA A 180 15.61 -21.97 -11.13
C ALA A 180 16.12 -21.24 -9.87
N GLU A 181 16.87 -20.16 -10.07
CA GLU A 181 17.41 -19.34 -8.97
C GLU A 181 16.29 -18.64 -8.20
N TYR A 182 15.32 -18.04 -8.88
CA TYR A 182 14.16 -17.41 -8.22
C TYR A 182 13.38 -18.39 -7.35
N ARG A 183 13.09 -19.60 -7.85
CA ARG A 183 12.39 -20.62 -7.07
C ARG A 183 13.19 -21.10 -5.86
N GLN A 184 14.50 -21.27 -6.01
CA GLN A 184 15.38 -21.66 -4.91
C GLN A 184 15.41 -20.60 -3.81
N ARG A 185 15.61 -19.32 -4.19
CA ARG A 185 15.61 -18.20 -3.25
C ARG A 185 14.26 -18.00 -2.58
N HIS A 186 13.18 -18.11 -3.35
CA HIS A 186 11.83 -18.07 -2.84
C HIS A 186 11.58 -19.14 -1.77
N ALA A 187 11.94 -20.42 -2.03
CA ALA A 187 11.75 -21.48 -1.07
C ALA A 187 12.48 -21.21 0.26
N ALA A 188 13.71 -20.69 0.20
CA ALA A 188 14.46 -20.31 1.38
C ALA A 188 13.85 -19.11 2.13
N TYR A 189 13.32 -18.11 1.40
CA TYR A 189 12.68 -16.95 1.99
C TYR A 189 11.32 -17.31 2.61
N ALA A 190 10.52 -18.11 1.92
CA ALA A 190 9.24 -18.59 2.42
C ALA A 190 9.38 -19.34 3.75
N ALA A 191 10.37 -20.22 3.88
CA ALA A 191 10.64 -20.91 5.14
C ALA A 191 10.96 -19.92 6.28
N ARG A 192 11.76 -18.87 6.04
CA ARG A 192 12.03 -17.83 7.03
C ARG A 192 10.78 -17.05 7.43
N LEU A 193 9.89 -16.78 6.46
CA LEU A 193 8.62 -16.09 6.73
C LEU A 193 7.67 -16.98 7.55
N ASP A 194 7.62 -18.30 7.29
CA ASP A 194 6.82 -19.23 8.08
C ASP A 194 7.33 -19.28 9.54
N ASP A 195 8.65 -19.32 9.75
CA ASP A 195 9.26 -19.23 11.09
C ASP A 195 8.97 -17.88 11.77
N LEU A 196 9.06 -16.79 11.01
CA LEU A 196 8.76 -15.45 11.52
C LEU A 196 7.29 -15.35 11.95
N HIS A 197 6.37 -15.85 11.13
CA HIS A 197 4.93 -15.85 11.42
C HIS A 197 4.64 -16.61 12.75
N ALA A 198 5.19 -17.81 12.89
CA ALA A 198 5.03 -18.63 14.10
C ALA A 198 5.61 -17.92 15.34
N TRP A 199 6.78 -17.27 15.19
CA TRP A 199 7.40 -16.51 16.26
C TRP A 199 6.53 -15.32 16.69
N VAL A 200 5.98 -14.54 15.73
CA VAL A 200 5.07 -13.41 16.04
C VAL A 200 3.83 -13.88 16.81
N GLN A 201 3.24 -15.00 16.39
CA GLN A 201 2.09 -15.60 17.08
C GLN A 201 2.42 -15.92 18.57
N GLN A 202 3.57 -16.51 18.82
CA GLN A 202 4.01 -16.86 20.17
C GLN A 202 4.26 -15.62 21.03
N GLU A 203 4.94 -14.61 20.49
CA GLU A 203 5.25 -13.38 21.21
C GLU A 203 3.99 -12.60 21.58
N ILE A 204 3.09 -12.40 20.62
CA ILE A 204 1.82 -11.68 20.89
C ILE A 204 0.93 -12.46 21.85
N ALA A 205 0.90 -13.79 21.75
CA ALA A 205 0.16 -14.64 22.69
C ALA A 205 0.67 -14.52 24.14
N SER A 206 1.93 -14.11 24.35
CA SER A 206 2.51 -13.90 25.68
C SER A 206 1.97 -12.65 26.41
N ILE A 207 1.35 -11.71 25.68
CA ILE A 207 0.67 -10.54 26.26
C ILE A 207 -0.63 -11.04 26.90
N PRO A 208 -0.98 -10.64 28.14
CA PRO A 208 -2.26 -10.98 28.75
C PRO A 208 -3.44 -10.49 27.89
N ALA A 209 -4.44 -11.33 27.64
CA ALA A 209 -5.54 -11.04 26.72
C ALA A 209 -6.23 -9.65 26.96
N PRO A 210 -6.48 -9.19 28.21
CA PRO A 210 -7.06 -7.87 28.44
C PRO A 210 -6.15 -6.69 28.01
N ARG A 211 -4.84 -6.94 27.85
CA ARG A 211 -3.83 -5.94 27.45
C ARG A 211 -3.50 -5.96 25.96
N ARG A 212 -4.07 -6.90 25.19
CA ARG A 212 -3.85 -7.01 23.75
C ARG A 212 -4.60 -5.92 23.00
N VAL A 213 -4.21 -4.67 23.23
CA VAL A 213 -4.75 -3.50 22.54
C VAL A 213 -3.57 -2.64 22.07
N LEU A 214 -3.44 -2.50 20.76
CA LEU A 214 -2.40 -1.75 20.10
C LEU A 214 -3.00 -0.42 19.58
N VAL A 215 -2.49 0.71 20.08
CA VAL A 215 -2.93 2.05 19.66
C VAL A 215 -1.77 2.76 18.97
N THR A 216 -1.95 3.11 17.69
CA THR A 216 -0.92 3.61 16.77
C THR A 216 -1.28 4.96 16.18
N ALA A 217 -0.34 5.66 15.54
CA ALA A 217 -0.56 6.97 14.97
C ALA A 217 -1.54 6.95 13.79
N HIS A 218 -1.56 5.89 12.96
CA HIS A 218 -2.58 5.67 11.94
C HIS A 218 -3.02 4.19 11.87
N ASP A 219 -4.07 3.88 11.13
CA ASP A 219 -4.71 2.55 11.12
C ASP A 219 -4.04 1.57 10.13
N ALA A 220 -2.71 1.42 10.24
CA ALA A 220 -1.92 0.52 9.40
C ALA A 220 -1.91 -0.94 9.88
N PHE A 221 -2.15 -1.19 11.16
CA PHE A 221 -1.88 -2.50 11.78
C PHE A 221 -3.08 -3.47 11.77
N ARG A 222 -4.11 -3.22 10.96
CA ARG A 222 -5.33 -4.05 10.95
C ARG A 222 -5.07 -5.51 10.55
N TYR A 223 -4.21 -5.73 9.56
CA TYR A 223 -3.77 -7.08 9.19
C TYR A 223 -3.03 -7.77 10.32
N PHE A 224 -2.18 -7.03 11.04
CA PHE A 224 -1.51 -7.53 12.24
C PHE A 224 -2.52 -7.94 13.31
N GLY A 225 -3.51 -7.09 13.57
CA GLY A 225 -4.60 -7.37 14.52
C GLY A 225 -5.33 -8.66 14.20
N ARG A 226 -5.71 -8.84 12.92
CA ARG A 226 -6.38 -10.05 12.42
C ARG A 226 -5.52 -11.29 12.55
N ALA A 227 -4.25 -11.21 12.14
CA ALA A 227 -3.36 -12.37 12.08
C ALA A 227 -2.93 -12.86 13.45
N TYR A 228 -2.79 -11.95 14.45
CA TYR A 228 -2.17 -12.27 15.74
C TYR A 228 -3.09 -12.07 16.96
N GLY A 229 -4.35 -11.70 16.75
CA GLY A 229 -5.34 -11.64 17.83
C GLY A 229 -5.09 -10.50 18.82
N ILE A 230 -4.73 -9.32 18.33
CA ILE A 230 -4.61 -8.08 19.09
C ILE A 230 -5.59 -7.03 18.55
N GLU A 231 -6.33 -6.34 19.43
CA GLU A 231 -7.20 -5.24 19.01
C GLU A 231 -6.36 -4.06 18.56
N VAL A 232 -6.66 -3.48 17.39
CA VAL A 232 -5.93 -2.34 16.81
C VAL A 232 -6.81 -1.12 16.75
N ARG A 233 -6.25 0.03 17.10
CA ARG A 233 -6.89 1.36 17.00
C ARG A 233 -5.88 2.37 16.44
N GLY A 234 -6.12 2.86 15.24
CA GLY A 234 -5.39 4.00 14.68
C GLY A 234 -5.97 5.32 15.18
N ILE A 235 -5.12 6.32 15.41
CA ILE A 235 -5.54 7.71 15.69
C ILE A 235 -6.04 8.36 14.40
N GLN A 236 -5.29 8.22 13.31
CA GLN A 236 -5.72 8.58 11.95
C GLN A 236 -6.33 7.36 11.25
N GLY A 237 -7.02 7.59 10.13
CA GLY A 237 -7.54 6.52 9.28
C GLY A 237 -6.43 5.70 8.59
N ILE A 238 -6.86 4.82 7.67
CA ILE A 238 -5.94 3.97 6.86
C ILE A 238 -4.96 4.82 6.05
N SER A 239 -5.41 5.93 5.46
CA SER A 239 -4.54 6.90 4.78
C SER A 239 -4.22 8.06 5.71
N THR A 240 -2.97 8.51 5.66
CA THR A 240 -2.48 9.68 6.39
C THR A 240 -2.81 11.01 5.69
N GLU A 241 -3.48 10.99 4.53
CA GLU A 241 -3.87 12.21 3.79
C GLU A 241 -4.81 13.12 4.59
N SER A 242 -5.58 12.56 5.52
CA SER A 242 -6.48 13.32 6.41
C SER A 242 -6.02 13.21 7.85
N GLU A 243 -5.89 14.34 8.52
CA GLU A 243 -5.60 14.35 9.95
C GLU A 243 -6.82 13.93 10.78
N ALA A 244 -6.58 13.35 11.96
CA ALA A 244 -7.65 13.03 12.91
C ALA A 244 -8.32 14.31 13.42
N GLY A 245 -9.64 14.33 13.42
CA GLY A 245 -10.40 15.42 13.99
C GLY A 245 -10.44 15.40 15.53
N LEU A 246 -10.83 16.50 16.14
CA LEU A 246 -10.94 16.59 17.61
C LEU A 246 -11.92 15.58 18.20
N LYS A 247 -12.97 15.21 17.45
CA LYS A 247 -13.96 14.23 17.89
C LYS A 247 -13.32 12.83 18.00
N GLU A 248 -12.59 12.41 16.98
CA GLU A 248 -11.90 11.13 16.92
C GLU A 248 -10.84 11.03 18.03
N ILE A 249 -10.06 12.10 18.23
CA ILE A 249 -9.09 12.20 19.34
C ILE A 249 -9.78 12.02 20.70
N ASN A 250 -10.89 12.74 20.95
CA ASN A 250 -11.60 12.63 22.22
C ASN A 250 -12.22 11.24 22.44
N GLN A 251 -12.78 10.62 21.41
CA GLN A 251 -13.30 9.25 21.48
C GLN A 251 -12.22 8.23 21.82
N LEU A 252 -11.02 8.40 21.25
CA LEU A 252 -9.90 7.52 21.57
C LEU A 252 -9.37 7.74 22.99
N VAL A 253 -9.34 8.99 23.46
CA VAL A 253 -9.01 9.29 24.88
C VAL A 253 -10.04 8.64 25.82
N ASP A 254 -11.35 8.72 25.52
CA ASP A 254 -12.39 8.03 26.29
C ASP A 254 -12.14 6.51 26.35
N PHE A 255 -11.89 5.91 25.19
CA PHE A 255 -11.59 4.48 25.07
C PHE A 255 -10.37 4.07 25.91
N LEU A 256 -9.27 4.83 25.83
CA LEU A 256 -8.05 4.55 26.59
C LEU A 256 -8.28 4.60 28.10
N VAL A 257 -9.03 5.61 28.56
CA VAL A 257 -9.39 5.80 29.98
C VAL A 257 -10.32 4.67 30.47
N GLU A 258 -11.38 4.38 29.72
CA GLU A 258 -12.37 3.34 30.08
C GLU A 258 -11.74 1.93 30.12
N ARG A 259 -10.91 1.63 29.14
CA ARG A 259 -10.26 0.33 29.00
C ARG A 259 -8.96 0.21 29.81
N GLN A 260 -8.55 1.27 30.51
CA GLN A 260 -7.31 1.33 31.31
C GLN A 260 -6.05 0.98 30.48
N ILE A 261 -6.03 1.39 29.19
CA ILE A 261 -4.88 1.18 28.30
C ILE A 261 -3.78 2.15 28.68
N LYS A 262 -2.56 1.63 28.88
CA LYS A 262 -1.44 2.41 29.45
C LYS A 262 -0.40 2.85 28.44
N ALA A 263 -0.41 2.31 27.23
CA ALA A 263 0.59 2.60 26.22
C ALA A 263 -0.05 2.96 24.86
N VAL A 264 0.54 3.94 24.18
CA VAL A 264 0.31 4.26 22.76
C VAL A 264 1.65 4.31 22.04
N PHE A 265 1.65 4.04 20.74
CA PHE A 265 2.88 3.94 19.95
C PHE A 265 2.98 5.07 18.95
N VAL A 266 4.21 5.58 18.76
CA VAL A 266 4.55 6.47 17.66
C VAL A 266 4.99 5.66 16.45
N GLU A 267 4.99 6.26 15.28
CA GLU A 267 5.39 5.62 14.04
C GLU A 267 6.47 6.45 13.33
N SER A 268 7.43 5.78 12.70
CA SER A 268 8.59 6.44 12.07
C SER A 268 8.21 7.30 10.85
N SER A 269 7.09 7.01 10.19
CA SER A 269 6.62 7.71 8.98
C SER A 269 5.51 8.74 9.24
N VAL A 270 4.98 8.82 10.49
CA VAL A 270 3.81 9.67 10.83
C VAL A 270 4.17 10.69 11.90
N SER A 271 3.61 11.90 11.79
CA SER A 271 3.79 12.95 12.80
C SER A 271 3.33 12.51 14.20
N THR A 272 4.15 12.77 15.22
CA THR A 272 3.84 12.45 16.61
C THR A 272 2.81 13.38 17.25
N ARG A 273 2.37 14.43 16.56
CA ARG A 273 1.46 15.47 17.07
C ARG A 273 0.17 14.91 17.66
N ASN A 274 -0.50 14.02 16.94
CA ASN A 274 -1.77 13.44 17.38
C ASN A 274 -1.57 12.49 18.57
N VAL A 275 -0.46 11.75 18.60
CA VAL A 275 -0.10 10.89 19.74
C VAL A 275 0.12 11.73 21.00
N GLN A 276 0.78 12.89 20.88
CA GLN A 276 0.95 13.82 21.99
C GLN A 276 -0.38 14.38 22.51
N ALA A 277 -1.29 14.78 21.60
CA ALA A 277 -2.63 15.24 21.98
C ALA A 277 -3.44 14.18 22.76
N ILE A 278 -3.36 12.91 22.34
CA ILE A 278 -3.97 11.78 23.07
C ILE A 278 -3.37 11.65 24.47
N ARG A 279 -2.04 11.71 24.60
CA ARG A 279 -1.36 11.62 25.89
C ARG A 279 -1.78 12.73 26.84
N GLU A 280 -1.84 13.96 26.35
CA GLU A 280 -2.32 15.13 27.14
C GLU A 280 -3.78 14.99 27.54
N GLY A 281 -4.64 14.53 26.63
CA GLY A 281 -6.06 14.28 26.89
C GLY A 281 -6.28 13.20 27.97
N CYS A 282 -5.52 12.12 27.94
CA CYS A 282 -5.56 11.08 28.96
C CYS A 282 -5.05 11.59 30.32
N GLN A 283 -3.96 12.35 30.33
CA GLN A 283 -3.41 12.96 31.56
C GLN A 283 -4.41 13.91 32.20
N ALA A 284 -5.10 14.76 31.42
CA ALA A 284 -6.12 15.68 31.90
C ALA A 284 -7.32 14.94 32.57
N ARG A 285 -7.54 13.66 32.22
CA ARG A 285 -8.58 12.79 32.81
C ARG A 285 -8.06 11.89 33.95
N GLY A 286 -6.84 12.14 34.43
CA GLY A 286 -6.24 11.37 35.53
C GLY A 286 -5.74 9.98 35.13
N HIS A 287 -5.60 9.70 33.83
CA HIS A 287 -5.11 8.44 33.27
C HIS A 287 -3.81 8.68 32.48
N PRO A 288 -2.64 8.81 33.14
CA PRO A 288 -1.39 9.01 32.42
C PRO A 288 -1.02 7.77 31.62
N ILE A 289 -0.75 7.97 30.32
CA ILE A 289 -0.27 6.93 29.42
C ILE A 289 1.18 7.15 29.04
N VAL A 290 1.89 6.07 28.69
CA VAL A 290 3.28 6.10 28.23
C VAL A 290 3.36 5.94 26.72
N LEU A 291 4.46 6.41 26.14
CA LEU A 291 4.83 6.04 24.77
C LEU A 291 5.49 4.66 24.84
N GLY A 292 4.83 3.66 24.22
CA GLY A 292 5.30 2.28 24.23
C GLY A 292 6.54 2.04 23.37
N GLY A 293 6.90 3.00 22.54
CA GLY A 293 8.04 2.96 21.63
C GLY A 293 7.66 3.44 20.22
N GLU A 294 8.66 3.44 19.32
CA GLU A 294 8.48 3.73 17.91
C GLU A 294 8.32 2.43 17.11
N LEU A 295 7.32 2.40 16.24
CA LEU A 295 7.07 1.31 15.31
C LEU A 295 7.39 1.77 13.88
N PHE A 296 7.94 0.87 13.09
CA PHE A 296 8.06 1.05 11.65
C PHE A 296 6.75 0.61 11.00
N SER A 297 6.01 1.55 10.41
CA SER A 297 4.73 1.25 9.76
C SER A 297 4.87 1.17 8.24
N ASP A 298 5.00 2.31 7.57
CA ASP A 298 4.99 2.41 6.10
C ASP A 298 6.39 2.45 5.49
N ALA A 299 7.42 2.42 6.32
CA ALA A 299 8.82 2.38 5.91
C ALA A 299 9.59 1.35 6.75
N LEU A 300 10.66 0.83 6.19
CA LEU A 300 11.67 0.09 6.95
C LEU A 300 12.51 1.06 7.81
N GLY A 301 13.20 0.53 8.79
CA GLY A 301 14.22 1.26 9.54
C GLY A 301 15.49 1.53 8.74
N PRO A 302 16.54 2.09 9.41
CA PRO A 302 17.83 2.38 8.80
C PRO A 302 18.45 1.17 8.10
N ALA A 303 18.98 1.39 6.89
CA ALA A 303 19.50 0.31 6.05
C ALA A 303 20.74 -0.39 6.64
N ASP A 304 21.46 0.27 7.55
CA ASP A 304 22.65 -0.25 8.25
C ASP A 304 22.29 -1.02 9.53
N ARG A 305 21.01 -1.17 9.84
CA ARG A 305 20.48 -1.89 11.00
C ARG A 305 19.61 -3.07 10.59
N PRO A 306 19.35 -4.03 11.51
CA PRO A 306 18.43 -5.14 11.23
C PRO A 306 17.06 -4.69 10.72
N GLU A 307 16.54 -3.58 11.25
CA GLU A 307 15.24 -2.98 10.91
C GLU A 307 15.17 -2.47 9.46
N GLY A 308 16.30 -2.35 8.78
CA GLY A 308 16.39 -2.07 7.35
C GLY A 308 15.94 -3.23 6.44
N THR A 309 15.58 -4.38 7.03
CA THR A 309 14.97 -5.54 6.35
C THR A 309 13.54 -5.75 6.84
N TYR A 310 12.71 -6.42 6.03
CA TYR A 310 11.34 -6.77 6.42
C TYR A 310 11.30 -7.60 7.72
N GLU A 311 12.12 -8.66 7.81
CA GLU A 311 12.17 -9.51 9.00
C GLU A 311 12.63 -8.73 10.24
N GLY A 312 13.62 -7.86 10.10
CA GLY A 312 14.12 -7.02 11.19
C GLY A 312 13.09 -6.00 11.66
N MET A 313 12.38 -5.36 10.73
CA MET A 313 11.27 -4.45 11.04
C MET A 313 10.17 -5.16 11.84
N VAL A 314 9.71 -6.33 11.38
CA VAL A 314 8.66 -7.10 12.07
C VAL A 314 9.13 -7.50 13.48
N ARG A 315 10.37 -7.97 13.61
CA ARG A 315 10.93 -8.36 14.93
C ARG A 315 11.05 -7.17 15.89
N HIS A 316 11.46 -6.02 15.40
CA HIS A 316 11.51 -4.80 16.18
C HIS A 316 10.13 -4.40 16.68
N ASN A 317 9.15 -4.31 15.77
CA ASN A 317 7.79 -3.92 16.10
C ASN A 317 7.18 -4.86 17.16
N VAL A 318 7.31 -6.17 16.97
CA VAL A 318 6.77 -7.17 17.89
C VAL A 318 7.42 -7.07 19.27
N ARG A 319 8.75 -6.93 19.37
CA ARG A 319 9.44 -6.75 20.65
C ARG A 319 8.98 -5.49 21.37
N THR A 320 8.91 -4.37 20.64
CA THR A 320 8.45 -3.07 21.16
C THR A 320 7.02 -3.17 21.70
N ILE A 321 6.11 -3.80 20.96
CA ILE A 321 4.71 -4.00 21.37
C ILE A 321 4.64 -4.89 22.62
N VAL A 322 5.34 -6.03 22.62
CA VAL A 322 5.30 -6.99 23.72
C VAL A 322 5.89 -6.38 24.99
N GLU A 323 7.01 -5.66 24.89
CA GLU A 323 7.66 -5.01 26.04
C GLU A 323 6.76 -3.97 26.69
N ALA A 324 6.04 -3.18 25.88
CA ALA A 324 5.15 -2.14 26.40
C ALA A 324 3.81 -2.65 26.95
N LEU A 325 3.31 -3.80 26.45
CA LEU A 325 1.98 -4.31 26.80
C LEU A 325 2.01 -5.50 27.78
N ARG A 326 3.14 -6.12 28.00
CA ARG A 326 3.30 -7.19 28.98
C ARG A 326 3.38 -6.61 30.39
#